data_1bc73d2e075a96e4a44e43bd5feff2ba
#
_entry.id   1bc73d2e075a96e4a44e43bd5feff2ba
#
_cell.length_a   1.000
_cell.length_b   1.000
_cell.length_c   1.000
_cell.angle_alpha   90.00
_cell.angle_beta   90.00
_cell.angle_gamma   90.00
#
_symmetry.space_group_name_H-M   'P 1'
#
loop_
_entity.id
_entity.type
_entity.pdbx_description
1 polymer ?
#
loop_
_entity_poly.entity_id
_entity_poly.type
_entity_poly.pdbx_seq_one_letter_code
_entity_poly.pdbx_strand_id
1 'polypeptide(L)'
;MNFIRQQNYGWAMALPLGLNYFTTSDLPPEKLLKQMWRDVYDCFDQALFDTYDAEMQSFLLHLGSFEQVTPAMAAAVTGMDTASATLLRLLDLGSYMIPDDEGGYVVQPFMHAYLMDVQRRKCSSEFIAEQFDRAANFWRGQGKLQRALEYYHRAGNTDQILILLREESRKKASAACFAELKGYYDLLPNETIQAYPELMSGMCMICSLR
;
A
#
# COMPACT_ATOMS: atom_id res chain seq x y z
N MET A 1 -21.57 19.72 1.26
CA MET A 1 -20.18 20.25 1.26
C MET A 1 -19.15 19.38 1.97
N ASN A 2 -19.47 18.76 3.12
CA ASN A 2 -18.52 17.87 3.83
C ASN A 2 -18.14 16.61 3.02
N PHE A 3 -19.04 16.05 2.23
CA PHE A 3 -18.81 14.85 1.44
C PHE A 3 -17.70 15.04 0.35
N ILE A 4 -17.73 16.19 -0.34
CA ILE A 4 -16.70 16.53 -1.34
C ILE A 4 -15.34 16.75 -0.67
N ARG A 5 -15.29 17.36 0.51
CA ARG A 5 -14.03 17.58 1.25
C ARG A 5 -13.34 16.28 1.66
N GLN A 6 -14.10 15.25 2.05
CA GLN A 6 -13.54 13.94 2.43
C GLN A 6 -13.01 13.16 1.23
N GLN A 7 -13.53 13.40 0.02
CA GLN A 7 -13.15 12.70 -1.20
C GLN A 7 -12.05 13.42 -2.01
N ASN A 8 -11.67 14.64 -1.61
CA ASN A 8 -10.73 15.48 -2.39
C ASN A 8 -9.27 15.09 -2.25
N TYR A 9 -8.92 14.17 -1.36
CA TYR A 9 -7.53 13.83 -1.07
C TYR A 9 -6.62 15.07 -0.85
N GLY A 10 -7.19 16.22 -0.42
CA GLY A 10 -6.47 17.49 -0.27
C GLY A 10 -6.17 18.25 -1.56
N TRP A 11 -6.62 17.77 -2.72
CA TRP A 11 -6.35 18.42 -4.01
C TRP A 11 -7.35 19.56 -4.29
N ALA A 12 -6.84 20.81 -4.28
CA ALA A 12 -7.67 22.00 -4.41
C ALA A 12 -8.43 22.09 -5.74
N MET A 13 -7.86 21.55 -6.83
CA MET A 13 -8.48 21.54 -8.16
C MET A 13 -9.72 20.63 -8.27
N ALA A 14 -9.88 19.67 -7.37
CA ALA A 14 -11.06 18.80 -7.35
C ALA A 14 -12.35 19.56 -7.00
N LEU A 15 -12.26 20.68 -6.28
CA LEU A 15 -13.41 21.50 -5.88
C LEU A 15 -14.10 22.18 -7.08
N PRO A 16 -13.39 22.95 -7.94
CA PRO A 16 -14.01 23.56 -9.13
C PRO A 16 -14.57 22.53 -10.10
N LEU A 17 -13.85 21.43 -10.33
CA LEU A 17 -14.33 20.34 -11.17
C LEU A 17 -15.60 19.70 -10.61
N GLY A 18 -15.61 19.38 -9.31
CA GLY A 18 -16.79 18.82 -8.65
C GLY A 18 -18.00 19.74 -8.75
N LEU A 19 -17.84 21.04 -8.49
CA LEU A 19 -18.91 22.02 -8.63
C LEU A 19 -19.50 22.05 -10.03
N ASN A 20 -18.65 22.01 -11.08
CA ASN A 20 -19.13 22.00 -12.46
C ASN A 20 -19.97 20.74 -12.75
N TYR A 21 -19.52 19.55 -12.33
CA TYR A 21 -20.27 18.30 -12.49
C TYR A 21 -21.63 18.32 -11.78
N PHE A 22 -21.67 18.84 -10.53
CA PHE A 22 -22.91 18.90 -9.74
C PHE A 22 -23.91 19.95 -10.24
N THR A 23 -23.46 20.96 -10.98
CA THR A 23 -24.34 22.00 -11.52
C THR A 23 -24.87 21.66 -12.93
N THR A 24 -24.22 20.75 -13.65
CA THR A 24 -24.54 20.49 -15.07
C THR A 24 -25.20 19.14 -15.32
N SER A 25 -25.38 18.29 -14.31
CA SER A 25 -25.88 16.94 -14.49
C SER A 25 -26.94 16.54 -13.46
N ASP A 26 -27.97 15.83 -13.90
CA ASP A 26 -29.06 15.27 -13.08
C ASP A 26 -28.74 13.87 -12.51
N LEU A 27 -27.49 13.38 -12.66
CA LEU A 27 -27.10 12.08 -12.16
C LEU A 27 -26.98 12.06 -10.61
N PRO A 28 -27.17 10.89 -9.96
CA PRO A 28 -26.95 10.76 -8.53
C PRO A 28 -25.52 11.16 -8.13
N PRO A 29 -25.31 11.82 -6.99
CA PRO A 29 -24.01 12.36 -6.55
C PRO A 29 -22.86 11.34 -6.59
N GLU A 30 -23.11 10.08 -6.21
CA GLU A 30 -22.11 9.01 -6.23
C GLU A 30 -21.63 8.67 -7.65
N LYS A 31 -22.54 8.67 -8.65
CA LYS A 31 -22.18 8.42 -10.04
C LYS A 31 -21.43 9.60 -10.64
N LEU A 32 -21.81 10.83 -10.26
CA LEU A 32 -21.12 12.05 -10.68
C LEU A 32 -19.69 12.09 -10.17
N LEU A 33 -19.47 11.78 -8.88
CA LEU A 33 -18.13 11.71 -8.30
C LEU A 33 -17.26 10.67 -9.03
N LYS A 34 -17.81 9.48 -9.27
CA LYS A 34 -17.08 8.42 -9.97
C LYS A 34 -16.69 8.85 -11.39
N GLN A 35 -17.59 9.53 -12.11
CA GLN A 35 -17.30 10.05 -13.45
C GLN A 35 -16.24 11.15 -13.38
N MET A 36 -16.39 12.12 -12.49
CA MET A 36 -15.43 13.20 -12.27
C MET A 36 -14.01 12.66 -12.02
N TRP A 37 -13.87 11.68 -11.11
CA TRP A 37 -12.56 11.09 -10.82
C TRP A 37 -11.97 10.35 -12.02
N ARG A 38 -12.81 9.68 -12.81
CA ARG A 38 -12.35 9.05 -14.05
C ARG A 38 -11.79 10.09 -15.02
N ASP A 39 -12.53 11.17 -15.26
CA ASP A 39 -12.11 12.21 -16.20
C ASP A 39 -10.84 12.94 -15.70
N VAL A 40 -10.71 13.13 -14.38
CA VAL A 40 -9.48 13.64 -13.77
C VAL A 40 -8.31 12.70 -14.03
N TYR A 41 -8.48 11.40 -13.81
CA TYR A 41 -7.41 10.42 -14.00
C TYR A 41 -7.03 10.28 -15.48
N ASP A 42 -7.99 10.32 -16.39
CA ASP A 42 -7.73 10.32 -17.84
C ASP A 42 -6.93 11.56 -18.27
N CYS A 43 -7.20 12.73 -17.68
CA CYS A 43 -6.38 13.92 -17.89
C CYS A 43 -4.94 13.73 -17.34
N PHE A 44 -4.79 13.10 -16.16
CA PHE A 44 -3.48 12.83 -15.58
C PHE A 44 -2.69 11.78 -16.38
N ASP A 45 -3.36 10.77 -16.94
CA ASP A 45 -2.73 9.81 -17.84
C ASP A 45 -2.07 10.55 -19.01
N GLN A 46 -2.83 11.39 -19.73
CA GLN A 46 -2.34 12.11 -20.91
C GLN A 46 -1.31 13.20 -20.60
N ALA A 47 -1.53 13.95 -19.51
CA ALA A 47 -0.66 15.08 -19.17
C ALA A 47 0.63 14.67 -18.45
N LEU A 48 0.67 13.47 -17.85
CA LEU A 48 1.73 13.08 -16.95
C LEU A 48 2.23 11.66 -17.22
N PHE A 49 1.43 10.62 -16.95
CA PHE A 49 1.89 9.24 -16.99
C PHE A 49 2.39 8.83 -18.38
N ASP A 50 1.64 9.15 -19.43
CA ASP A 50 1.96 8.78 -20.82
C ASP A 50 3.14 9.60 -21.38
N THR A 51 3.50 10.71 -20.72
CA THR A 51 4.67 11.53 -21.12
C THR A 51 5.99 10.99 -20.56
N TYR A 52 5.94 10.12 -19.57
CA TYR A 52 7.14 9.51 -18.99
C TYR A 52 7.73 8.42 -19.88
N ASP A 53 9.04 8.26 -19.76
CA ASP A 53 9.75 7.12 -20.34
C ASP A 53 9.30 5.79 -19.72
N ALA A 54 9.55 4.69 -20.43
CA ALA A 54 9.11 3.37 -20.00
C ALA A 54 9.70 2.95 -18.62
N GLU A 55 10.89 3.43 -18.28
CA GLU A 55 11.53 3.18 -16.98
C GLU A 55 10.75 3.84 -15.85
N MET A 56 10.40 5.13 -16.00
CA MET A 56 9.60 5.86 -15.02
C MET A 56 8.20 5.30 -14.89
N GLN A 57 7.55 4.96 -16.01
CA GLN A 57 6.22 4.33 -15.99
C GLN A 57 6.26 2.99 -15.23
N SER A 58 7.24 2.14 -15.53
CA SER A 58 7.45 0.88 -14.82
C SER A 58 7.68 1.09 -13.33
N PHE A 59 8.54 2.05 -12.98
CA PHE A 59 8.82 2.41 -11.58
C PHE A 59 7.55 2.81 -10.83
N LEU A 60 6.72 3.68 -11.40
CA LEU A 60 5.45 4.11 -10.83
C LEU A 60 4.45 2.96 -10.69
N LEU A 61 4.41 2.02 -11.66
CA LEU A 61 3.57 0.84 -11.57
C LEU A 61 4.03 -0.13 -10.47
N HIS A 62 5.31 -0.26 -10.20
CA HIS A 62 5.79 -1.08 -9.08
C HIS A 62 5.45 -0.47 -7.72
N LEU A 63 5.46 0.85 -7.60
CA LEU A 63 5.27 1.55 -6.34
C LEU A 63 3.85 2.07 -6.11
N GLY A 64 2.95 1.91 -7.06
CA GLY A 64 1.61 2.53 -7.04
C GLY A 64 0.73 2.16 -5.85
N SER A 65 0.96 1.00 -5.22
CA SER A 65 0.19 0.53 -4.07
C SER A 65 0.77 0.94 -2.71
N PHE A 66 1.90 1.65 -2.67
CA PHE A 66 2.57 2.00 -1.42
C PHE A 66 2.34 3.46 -1.05
N GLU A 67 1.89 3.70 0.18
CA GLU A 67 1.70 5.05 0.73
C GLU A 67 3.01 5.66 1.22
N GLN A 68 3.94 4.82 1.68
CA GLN A 68 5.26 5.22 2.17
C GLN A 68 6.33 4.37 1.50
N VAL A 69 7.40 5.02 1.07
CA VAL A 69 8.49 4.39 0.34
C VAL A 69 9.82 4.91 0.85
N THR A 70 10.75 4.01 1.17
CA THR A 70 12.16 4.37 1.37
C THR A 70 12.97 4.04 0.11
N PRO A 71 14.12 4.69 -0.13
CA PRO A 71 14.96 4.37 -1.28
C PRO A 71 15.37 2.89 -1.34
N ALA A 72 15.68 2.29 -0.19
CA ALA A 72 16.06 0.88 -0.09
C ALA A 72 14.88 -0.07 -0.40
N MET A 73 13.66 0.28 0.09
CA MET A 73 12.45 -0.47 -0.24
C MET A 73 12.12 -0.35 -1.72
N ALA A 74 12.21 0.85 -2.31
CA ALA A 74 11.96 1.05 -3.73
C ALA A 74 12.89 0.19 -4.58
N ALA A 75 14.18 0.15 -4.28
CA ALA A 75 15.14 -0.71 -4.97
C ALA A 75 14.78 -2.20 -4.83
N ALA A 76 14.39 -2.65 -3.63
CA ALA A 76 14.01 -4.04 -3.39
C ALA A 76 12.72 -4.44 -4.13
N VAL A 77 11.73 -3.55 -4.19
CA VAL A 77 10.44 -3.80 -4.86
C VAL A 77 10.60 -3.76 -6.37
N THR A 78 11.25 -2.73 -6.91
CA THR A 78 11.39 -2.56 -8.36
C THR A 78 12.48 -3.43 -8.98
N GLY A 79 13.50 -3.80 -8.20
CA GLY A 79 14.72 -4.44 -8.72
C GLY A 79 15.59 -3.49 -9.56
N MET A 80 15.36 -2.18 -9.51
CA MET A 80 16.07 -1.18 -10.30
C MET A 80 17.22 -0.58 -9.51
N ASP A 81 18.44 -0.59 -10.03
CA ASP A 81 19.60 0.08 -9.43
C ASP A 81 19.42 1.61 -9.41
N THR A 82 18.61 2.14 -10.33
CA THR A 82 18.27 3.56 -10.47
C THR A 82 17.18 4.03 -9.52
N ALA A 83 16.59 3.16 -8.71
CA ALA A 83 15.41 3.45 -7.87
C ALA A 83 15.56 4.71 -7.02
N SER A 84 16.71 4.89 -6.37
CA SER A 84 16.98 6.09 -5.55
C SER A 84 17.04 7.38 -6.37
N ALA A 85 17.65 7.33 -7.55
CA ALA A 85 17.71 8.49 -8.44
C ALA A 85 16.32 8.83 -9.00
N THR A 86 15.52 7.82 -9.31
CA THR A 86 14.16 8.00 -9.81
C THR A 86 13.24 8.59 -8.73
N LEU A 87 13.39 8.16 -7.46
CA LEU A 87 12.68 8.79 -6.33
C LEU A 87 13.03 10.26 -6.19
N LEU A 88 14.31 10.64 -6.31
CA LEU A 88 14.73 12.04 -6.25
C LEU A 88 14.13 12.86 -7.41
N ARG A 89 14.09 12.32 -8.63
CA ARG A 89 13.40 12.96 -9.76
C ARG A 89 11.93 13.23 -9.46
N LEU A 90 11.21 12.26 -8.85
CA LEU A 90 9.82 12.43 -8.47
C LEU A 90 9.63 13.48 -7.36
N LEU A 91 10.56 13.55 -6.43
CA LEU A 91 10.57 14.56 -5.37
C LEU A 91 10.75 15.98 -5.96
N ASP A 92 11.66 16.15 -6.90
CA ASP A 92 11.93 17.44 -7.58
C ASP A 92 10.71 17.93 -8.37
N LEU A 93 9.85 17.02 -8.86
CA LEU A 93 8.57 17.36 -9.48
C LEU A 93 7.54 17.91 -8.48
N GLY A 94 7.77 17.76 -7.16
CA GLY A 94 7.03 18.41 -6.07
C GLY A 94 5.59 17.99 -5.88
N SER A 95 5.03 17.15 -6.77
CA SER A 95 3.61 16.82 -6.80
C SER A 95 3.29 15.40 -6.34
N TYR A 96 4.30 14.53 -6.23
CA TYR A 96 4.09 13.10 -6.00
C TYR A 96 4.25 12.69 -4.54
N MET A 97 5.31 13.16 -3.91
CA MET A 97 5.67 12.73 -2.56
C MET A 97 6.37 13.84 -1.78
N ILE A 98 6.33 13.70 -0.47
CA ILE A 98 7.00 14.59 0.47
C ILE A 98 7.94 13.75 1.35
N PRO A 99 9.08 14.31 1.79
CA PRO A 99 9.95 13.64 2.75
C PRO A 99 9.19 13.36 4.06
N ASP A 100 9.47 12.22 4.69
CA ASP A 100 9.05 11.92 6.05
C ASP A 100 10.20 12.13 7.06
N ASP A 101 9.86 12.11 8.35
CA ASP A 101 10.84 12.30 9.44
C ASP A 101 11.77 11.09 9.63
N GLU A 102 11.49 9.95 8.99
CA GLU A 102 12.27 8.71 9.12
C GLU A 102 13.25 8.48 7.95
N GLY A 103 13.41 9.46 7.07
CA GLY A 103 14.28 9.38 5.88
C GLY A 103 13.67 8.62 4.70
N GLY A 104 12.35 8.47 4.70
CA GLY A 104 11.55 7.97 3.60
C GLY A 104 10.76 9.08 2.92
N TYR A 105 9.76 8.66 2.16
CA TYR A 105 8.85 9.55 1.44
C TYR A 105 7.41 9.06 1.61
N VAL A 106 6.49 9.99 1.84
CA VAL A 106 5.04 9.76 1.83
C VAL A 106 4.50 10.19 0.48
N VAL A 107 3.85 9.27 -0.21
CA VAL A 107 3.14 9.58 -1.47
C VAL A 107 1.92 10.42 -1.14
N GLN A 108 1.73 11.54 -1.83
CA GLN A 108 0.57 12.40 -1.59
C GLN A 108 -0.74 11.62 -1.84
N PRO A 109 -1.77 11.78 -0.99
CA PRO A 109 -2.98 10.94 -1.03
C PRO A 109 -3.66 10.90 -2.41
N PHE A 110 -3.72 12.05 -3.11
CA PHE A 110 -4.26 12.10 -4.47
C PHE A 110 -3.42 11.27 -5.45
N MET A 111 -2.09 11.43 -5.42
CA MET A 111 -1.19 10.70 -6.30
C MET A 111 -1.21 9.20 -6.01
N HIS A 112 -1.28 8.81 -4.74
CA HIS A 112 -1.44 7.41 -4.36
C HIS A 112 -2.74 6.81 -4.93
N ALA A 113 -3.88 7.50 -4.76
CA ALA A 113 -5.16 7.05 -5.30
C ALA A 113 -5.13 6.94 -6.85
N TYR A 114 -4.52 7.91 -7.52
CA TYR A 114 -4.31 7.89 -8.96
C TYR A 114 -3.44 6.72 -9.41
N LEU A 115 -2.27 6.52 -8.78
CA LEU A 115 -1.35 5.44 -9.13
C LEU A 115 -1.95 4.05 -8.87
N MET A 116 -2.72 3.90 -7.80
CA MET A 116 -3.49 2.68 -7.55
C MET A 116 -4.52 2.41 -8.64
N ASP A 117 -5.15 3.44 -9.18
CA ASP A 117 -6.09 3.29 -10.29
C ASP A 117 -5.37 2.89 -11.58
N VAL A 118 -4.26 3.57 -11.92
CA VAL A 118 -3.41 3.21 -13.07
C VAL A 118 -2.92 1.76 -12.95
N GLN A 119 -2.45 1.36 -11.79
CA GLN A 119 -1.96 0.00 -11.53
C GLN A 119 -3.08 -1.03 -11.74
N ARG A 120 -4.31 -0.78 -11.21
CA ARG A 120 -5.46 -1.66 -11.41
C ARG A 120 -5.89 -1.79 -12.88
N ARG A 121 -5.69 -0.74 -13.69
CA ARG A 121 -6.04 -0.76 -15.12
C ARG A 121 -4.96 -1.41 -15.99
N LYS A 122 -3.69 -1.28 -15.61
CA LYS A 122 -2.53 -1.69 -16.44
C LYS A 122 -1.85 -2.97 -15.97
N CYS A 123 -2.05 -3.41 -14.74
CA CYS A 123 -1.36 -4.56 -14.14
C CYS A 123 -2.35 -5.66 -13.71
N SER A 124 -1.87 -6.89 -13.65
CA SER A 124 -2.63 -8.01 -13.09
C SER A 124 -2.62 -8.00 -11.56
N SER A 125 -3.56 -8.72 -10.94
CA SER A 125 -3.59 -8.91 -9.48
C SER A 125 -2.34 -9.63 -8.96
N GLU A 126 -1.82 -10.55 -9.74
CA GLU A 126 -0.60 -11.30 -9.43
C GLU A 126 0.62 -10.38 -9.41
N PHE A 127 0.72 -9.45 -10.37
CA PHE A 127 1.78 -8.43 -10.38
C PHE A 127 1.73 -7.59 -9.11
N ILE A 128 0.54 -7.13 -8.72
CA ILE A 128 0.36 -6.30 -7.50
C ILE A 128 0.73 -7.10 -6.25
N ALA A 129 0.29 -8.35 -6.15
CA ALA A 129 0.62 -9.24 -5.05
C ALA A 129 2.14 -9.47 -4.94
N GLU A 130 2.82 -9.66 -6.08
CA GLU A 130 4.28 -9.81 -6.11
C GLU A 130 5.01 -8.58 -5.56
N GLN A 131 4.52 -7.35 -5.82
CA GLN A 131 5.13 -6.13 -5.27
C GLN A 131 5.01 -6.12 -3.73
N PHE A 132 3.85 -6.50 -3.20
CA PHE A 132 3.68 -6.63 -1.76
C PHE A 132 4.57 -7.72 -1.15
N ASP A 133 4.73 -8.85 -1.81
CA ASP A 133 5.66 -9.92 -1.36
C ASP A 133 7.11 -9.43 -1.34
N ARG A 134 7.56 -8.69 -2.35
CA ARG A 134 8.91 -8.11 -2.38
C ARG A 134 9.10 -7.11 -1.23
N ALA A 135 8.11 -6.24 -0.97
CA ALA A 135 8.14 -5.31 0.17
C ALA A 135 8.17 -6.06 1.50
N ALA A 136 7.36 -7.12 1.65
CA ALA A 136 7.34 -7.96 2.84
C ALA A 136 8.70 -8.63 3.11
N ASN A 137 9.31 -9.19 2.08
CA ASN A 137 10.65 -9.79 2.16
C ASN A 137 11.71 -8.76 2.57
N PHE A 138 11.65 -7.54 2.01
CA PHE A 138 12.53 -6.45 2.41
C PHE A 138 12.40 -6.13 3.90
N TRP A 139 11.18 -5.91 4.40
CA TRP A 139 10.94 -5.59 5.81
C TRP A 139 11.27 -6.73 6.75
N ARG A 140 11.04 -7.98 6.32
CA ARG A 140 11.50 -9.18 7.06
C ARG A 140 13.02 -9.17 7.21
N GLY A 141 13.76 -8.87 6.14
CA GLY A 141 15.22 -8.75 6.16
C GLY A 141 15.72 -7.63 7.09
N GLN A 142 14.93 -6.58 7.29
CA GLN A 142 15.19 -5.49 8.24
C GLN A 142 14.75 -5.80 9.68
N GLY A 143 14.20 -6.98 9.95
CA GLY A 143 13.67 -7.37 11.25
C GLY A 143 12.38 -6.62 11.67
N LYS A 144 11.70 -5.95 10.73
CA LYS A 144 10.46 -5.21 10.97
C LYS A 144 9.24 -6.11 10.78
N LEU A 145 9.01 -6.99 11.76
CA LEU A 145 8.01 -8.06 11.70
C LEU A 145 6.62 -7.57 11.31
N GLN A 146 6.10 -6.53 11.96
CA GLN A 146 4.74 -6.04 11.74
C GLN A 146 4.56 -5.53 10.30
N ARG A 147 5.52 -4.77 9.76
CA ARG A 147 5.49 -4.31 8.37
C ARG A 147 5.56 -5.50 7.40
N ALA A 148 6.38 -6.51 7.69
CA ALA A 148 6.45 -7.72 6.86
C ALA A 148 5.11 -8.47 6.83
N LEU A 149 4.49 -8.69 7.99
CA LEU A 149 3.18 -9.36 8.10
C LEU A 149 2.08 -8.58 7.39
N GLU A 150 2.05 -7.24 7.51
CA GLU A 150 1.10 -6.38 6.82
C GLU A 150 1.20 -6.56 5.29
N TYR A 151 2.41 -6.52 4.74
CA TYR A 151 2.61 -6.66 3.30
C TYR A 151 2.35 -8.09 2.81
N TYR A 152 2.71 -9.15 3.56
CA TYR A 152 2.30 -10.50 3.21
C TYR A 152 0.78 -10.68 3.23
N HIS A 153 0.09 -10.02 4.17
CA HIS A 153 -1.37 -10.03 4.20
C HIS A 153 -1.96 -9.33 2.96
N ARG A 154 -1.44 -8.18 2.56
CA ARG A 154 -1.83 -7.47 1.33
C ARG A 154 -1.54 -8.29 0.07
N ALA A 155 -0.47 -9.07 0.06
CA ALA A 155 -0.13 -10.01 -1.00
C ALA A 155 -1.06 -11.24 -1.05
N GLY A 156 -1.80 -11.53 0.03
CA GLY A 156 -2.56 -12.76 0.19
C GLY A 156 -1.68 -13.98 0.49
N ASN A 157 -0.43 -13.76 0.91
CA ASN A 157 0.56 -14.82 1.14
C ASN A 157 0.47 -15.37 2.56
N THR A 158 -0.56 -16.19 2.78
CA THR A 158 -0.84 -16.82 4.09
C THR A 158 0.28 -17.75 4.54
N ASP A 159 0.98 -18.40 3.61
CA ASP A 159 2.09 -19.31 3.93
C ASP A 159 3.25 -18.57 4.59
N GLN A 160 3.64 -17.40 4.09
CA GLN A 160 4.68 -16.59 4.70
C GLN A 160 4.25 -16.00 6.05
N ILE A 161 2.98 -15.64 6.20
CA ILE A 161 2.41 -15.24 7.50
C ILE A 161 2.56 -16.39 8.50
N LEU A 162 2.17 -17.61 8.12
CA LEU A 162 2.30 -18.80 8.95
C LEU A 162 3.76 -19.04 9.38
N ILE A 163 4.69 -18.96 8.43
CA ILE A 163 6.12 -19.14 8.72
C ILE A 163 6.61 -18.11 9.75
N LEU A 164 6.30 -16.83 9.54
CA LEU A 164 6.70 -15.76 10.46
C LEU A 164 6.10 -15.91 11.84
N LEU A 165 4.82 -16.23 11.96
CA LEU A 165 4.15 -16.45 13.24
C LEU A 165 4.77 -17.62 14.00
N ARG A 166 5.17 -18.69 13.31
CA ARG A 166 5.88 -19.82 13.91
C ARG A 166 7.28 -19.43 14.40
N GLU A 167 8.04 -18.65 13.61
CA GLU A 167 9.35 -18.14 13.99
C GLU A 167 9.24 -17.27 15.25
N GLU A 168 8.27 -16.34 15.30
CA GLU A 168 8.05 -15.48 16.48
C GLU A 168 7.59 -16.25 17.71
N SER A 169 6.71 -17.24 17.53
CA SER A 169 6.23 -18.07 18.65
C SER A 169 7.33 -18.92 19.31
N ARG A 170 8.40 -19.21 18.60
CA ARG A 170 9.58 -19.89 19.13
C ARG A 170 10.51 -18.97 19.94
N LYS A 171 10.44 -17.66 19.68
CA LYS A 171 11.14 -16.68 20.48
C LYS A 171 10.42 -16.54 21.83
N LYS A 172 11.15 -16.31 22.92
CA LYS A 172 10.56 -16.02 24.24
C LYS A 172 10.03 -14.57 24.24
N ALA A 173 8.97 -14.35 23.45
CA ALA A 173 8.34 -13.03 23.31
C ALA A 173 7.45 -12.73 24.52
N SER A 174 7.30 -11.44 24.85
CA SER A 174 6.37 -11.01 25.89
C SER A 174 4.92 -11.15 25.43
N ALA A 175 3.99 -11.25 26.37
CA ALA A 175 2.56 -11.29 26.06
C ALA A 175 2.09 -10.09 25.20
N ALA A 176 2.69 -8.91 25.38
CA ALA A 176 2.38 -7.72 24.58
C ALA A 176 2.66 -7.92 23.08
N CYS A 177 3.76 -8.60 22.71
CA CYS A 177 4.06 -8.92 21.30
C CYS A 177 2.97 -9.79 20.68
N PHE A 178 2.41 -10.75 21.43
CA PHE A 178 1.32 -11.60 20.92
C PHE A 178 0.00 -10.85 20.73
N ALA A 179 -0.29 -9.82 21.55
CA ALA A 179 -1.48 -8.99 21.37
C ALA A 179 -1.49 -8.29 20.00
N GLU A 180 -0.34 -7.78 19.56
CA GLU A 180 -0.18 -7.13 18.25
C GLU A 180 -0.29 -8.11 17.08
N LEU A 181 0.03 -9.38 17.30
CA LEU A 181 -0.05 -10.44 16.28
C LEU A 181 -1.44 -11.07 16.16
N LYS A 182 -2.36 -10.76 17.09
CA LYS A 182 -3.68 -11.38 17.16
C LYS A 182 -4.43 -11.38 15.82
N GLY A 183 -4.45 -10.25 15.12
CA GLY A 183 -5.14 -10.12 13.83
C GLY A 183 -4.63 -11.12 12.78
N TYR A 184 -3.34 -11.44 12.81
CA TYR A 184 -2.75 -12.42 11.88
C TYR A 184 -3.00 -13.86 12.30
N TYR A 185 -3.11 -14.15 13.60
CA TYR A 185 -3.56 -15.46 14.10
C TYR A 185 -5.02 -15.74 13.68
N ASP A 186 -5.88 -14.72 13.73
CA ASP A 186 -7.28 -14.81 13.33
C ASP A 186 -7.46 -15.13 11.81
N LEU A 187 -6.42 -14.91 10.98
CA LEU A 187 -6.42 -15.29 9.56
C LEU A 187 -6.14 -16.77 9.33
N LEU A 188 -5.57 -17.47 10.30
CA LEU A 188 -5.20 -18.88 10.16
C LEU A 188 -6.38 -19.79 10.52
N PRO A 189 -6.60 -20.88 9.77
CA PRO A 189 -7.56 -21.92 10.16
C PRO A 189 -7.19 -22.54 11.52
N ASN A 190 -8.17 -22.85 12.34
CA ASN A 190 -7.95 -23.48 13.65
C ASN A 190 -7.15 -24.79 13.55
N GLU A 191 -7.40 -25.57 12.50
CA GLU A 191 -6.66 -26.81 12.21
C GLU A 191 -5.16 -26.56 12.01
N THR A 192 -4.83 -25.46 11.31
CA THR A 192 -3.43 -25.04 11.11
C THR A 192 -2.78 -24.64 12.44
N ILE A 193 -3.48 -23.90 13.31
CA ILE A 193 -2.95 -23.51 14.62
C ILE A 193 -2.73 -24.76 15.47
N GLN A 194 -3.66 -25.72 15.47
CA GLN A 194 -3.57 -26.97 16.23
C GLN A 194 -2.46 -27.90 15.73
N ALA A 195 -2.12 -27.83 14.44
CA ALA A 195 -1.05 -28.65 13.87
C ALA A 195 0.36 -28.24 14.36
N TYR A 196 0.52 -27.03 14.90
CA TYR A 196 1.82 -26.51 15.31
C TYR A 196 1.81 -26.11 16.80
N PRO A 197 2.52 -26.84 17.69
CA PRO A 197 2.55 -26.55 19.13
C PRO A 197 2.99 -25.13 19.47
N GLU A 198 3.93 -24.55 18.68
CA GLU A 198 4.40 -23.19 18.83
C GLU A 198 3.28 -22.15 18.61
N LEU A 199 2.40 -22.38 17.64
CA LEU A 199 1.26 -21.49 17.40
C LEU A 199 0.18 -21.64 18.50
N MET A 200 -0.06 -22.85 18.97
CA MET A 200 -0.95 -23.09 20.12
C MET A 200 -0.47 -22.32 21.37
N SER A 201 0.84 -22.31 21.62
CA SER A 201 1.42 -21.53 22.72
C SER A 201 1.17 -20.03 22.53
N GLY A 202 1.38 -19.49 21.32
CA GLY A 202 1.11 -18.10 20.99
C GLY A 202 -0.37 -17.74 21.15
N MET A 203 -1.28 -18.60 20.70
CA MET A 203 -2.72 -18.41 20.88
C MET A 203 -3.13 -18.41 22.36
N CYS A 204 -2.56 -19.30 23.19
CA CYS A 204 -2.79 -19.29 24.63
C CYS A 204 -2.35 -17.97 25.28
N MET A 205 -1.23 -17.41 24.85
CA MET A 205 -0.76 -16.11 25.34
C MET A 205 -1.73 -14.98 24.94
N ILE A 206 -2.25 -14.98 23.72
CA ILE A 206 -3.26 -14.03 23.25
C ILE A 206 -4.55 -14.14 24.08
N CYS A 207 -5.01 -15.35 24.35
CA CYS A 207 -6.21 -15.60 25.16
C CYS A 207 -6.05 -15.20 26.63
N SER A 208 -4.84 -15.27 27.18
CA SER A 208 -4.56 -14.88 28.58
C SER A 208 -4.56 -13.36 28.80
N LEU A 209 -4.55 -12.55 27.73
CA LEU A 209 -4.59 -11.09 27.80
C LEU A 209 -6.02 -10.51 27.80
N ARG A 210 -7.04 -11.37 27.82
CA ARG A 210 -8.45 -10.97 27.96
C ARG A 210 -8.85 -10.96 29.44
#